data_68d075d6b696721b27ec7908e8d1761b
#
_entry.id   68d075d6b696721b27ec7908e8d1761b
#
_cell.length_a   1.000
_cell.length_b   1.000
_cell.length_c   1.000
_cell.angle_alpha   90.00
_cell.angle_beta   90.00
_cell.angle_gamma   90.00
#
_symmetry.space_group_name_H-M   'P 1'
#
loop_
_entity.id
_entity.type
_entity.pdbx_description
1 polymer ?
#
loop_
_entity_poly.entity_id
_entity_poly.type
_entity_poly.pdbx_seq_one_letter_code
_entity_poly.pdbx_strand_id
1 'polypeptide(L)'
;MKLTKESIKHNVAWKGYRLPQYDIDAVRENTHKAPTWLHFGAGNLFRAFPAVLAQRLLTAGLSDTGIICCDGYDEELIDRCYRACDHLSLVVTLYSNGTINKEVVASVTESLKLSEDMLRLKDIFLAPSLQMISFTLTEKGYIIQDDTREFLPDYKHDRENGPEGCQSFFGKLTALCLERCRAGLSPLALVSLDNCSDNGTRLERAVRHMARAWQRGGFITEDEYYFLLKKNTFPLSMIDKITPHPDNRIADKLAADGLENARPFVTEKGTHAAVYVNSESPHYLLIENAFPNGHPALEQCGVIITRRDIVEKSAMMKVSTCMNPMDTALGVFGCMLGYTRISDEMKDTELVNLITRLSEQEAMPMVADPGVIDPEAFLHEVLGERYPNPFLQDSPQRTATDTSRKIAPRFGTTLYAYYNSMLPAHRATKLIYIPLVLAGWLRYLEGVDDNGSEFTLSPDSNIEHVRALMGNPKLGDDVSEAQLYPLLANRYYFGVNLFEIGVGETVVRMFGEMNRGPHAVRETLQKYCGEEQEQEWIFS
;
A
#
# COMPACT_ATOMS: atom_id res chain seq x y z
N MET A 1 -28.91 6.80 -15.63
CA MET A 1 -27.72 7.62 -15.95
C MET A 1 -26.61 6.69 -16.42
N LYS A 2 -26.10 6.90 -17.62
CA LYS A 2 -24.90 6.18 -18.08
C LYS A 2 -23.68 7.06 -17.83
N LEU A 3 -22.57 6.51 -17.35
CA LEU A 3 -21.33 7.26 -17.14
C LEU A 3 -20.65 7.51 -18.48
N THR A 4 -21.07 8.57 -19.17
CA THR A 4 -20.56 8.99 -20.47
C THR A 4 -20.45 10.50 -20.55
N LYS A 5 -19.57 11.00 -21.41
CA LYS A 5 -19.37 12.44 -21.63
C LYS A 5 -20.66 13.17 -21.99
N GLU A 6 -21.50 12.56 -22.83
CA GLU A 6 -22.78 13.16 -23.21
C GLU A 6 -23.77 13.22 -22.03
N SER A 7 -23.83 12.16 -21.20
CA SER A 7 -24.74 12.10 -20.07
C SER A 7 -24.41 13.14 -18.99
N ILE A 8 -23.12 13.41 -18.71
CA ILE A 8 -22.72 14.37 -17.67
C ILE A 8 -23.03 15.84 -18.05
N LYS A 9 -23.28 16.14 -19.33
CA LYS A 9 -23.74 17.46 -19.76
C LYS A 9 -25.17 17.77 -19.27
N HIS A 10 -25.95 16.74 -18.94
CA HIS A 10 -27.32 16.85 -18.42
C HIS A 10 -27.32 16.94 -16.89
N ASN A 11 -26.92 18.05 -16.33
CA ASN A 11 -26.68 18.29 -14.91
C ASN A 11 -27.78 17.85 -13.94
N VAL A 12 -29.06 17.83 -14.39
CA VAL A 12 -30.19 17.45 -13.53
C VAL A 12 -30.10 15.98 -13.09
N ALA A 13 -29.69 15.09 -13.98
CA ALA A 13 -29.54 13.66 -13.67
C ALA A 13 -28.36 13.40 -12.71
N TRP A 14 -27.37 14.28 -12.70
CA TRP A 14 -26.15 14.16 -11.90
C TRP A 14 -26.17 15.03 -10.62
N LYS A 15 -27.35 15.44 -10.17
CA LYS A 15 -27.49 16.20 -8.93
C LYS A 15 -26.89 15.40 -7.74
N GLY A 16 -26.00 16.06 -6.96
CA GLY A 16 -25.29 15.41 -5.86
C GLY A 16 -23.99 14.71 -6.25
N TYR A 17 -23.56 14.84 -7.50
CA TYR A 17 -22.26 14.43 -7.99
C TYR A 17 -21.39 15.64 -8.29
N ARG A 18 -20.11 15.60 -7.92
CA ARG A 18 -19.14 16.58 -8.38
C ARG A 18 -18.76 16.25 -9.82
N LEU A 19 -18.93 17.19 -10.73
CA LEU A 19 -18.61 17.05 -12.15
C LEU A 19 -17.33 17.81 -12.51
N PRO A 20 -16.60 17.40 -13.57
CA PRO A 20 -15.45 18.14 -14.10
C PRO A 20 -15.80 19.58 -14.44
N GLN A 21 -14.92 20.54 -14.11
CA GLN A 21 -15.13 21.98 -14.32
C GLN A 21 -14.22 22.55 -15.44
N TYR A 22 -13.82 21.73 -16.38
CA TYR A 22 -12.96 22.10 -17.53
C TYR A 22 -13.50 21.47 -18.82
N ASP A 23 -13.01 21.95 -19.97
CA ASP A 23 -13.35 21.39 -21.28
C ASP A 23 -12.63 20.07 -21.51
N ILE A 24 -13.38 18.97 -21.40
CA ILE A 24 -12.85 17.59 -21.55
C ILE A 24 -12.31 17.36 -22.95
N ASP A 25 -12.95 17.92 -24.00
CA ASP A 25 -12.53 17.70 -25.37
C ASP A 25 -11.23 18.41 -25.67
N ALA A 26 -11.10 19.66 -25.22
CA ALA A 26 -9.86 20.42 -25.34
C ALA A 26 -8.69 19.72 -24.60
N VAL A 27 -8.91 19.23 -23.38
CA VAL A 27 -7.89 18.50 -22.60
C VAL A 27 -7.48 17.22 -23.34
N ARG A 28 -8.40 16.46 -23.91
CA ARG A 28 -8.08 15.27 -24.69
C ARG A 28 -7.24 15.58 -25.92
N GLU A 29 -7.61 16.62 -26.66
CA GLU A 29 -6.87 17.04 -27.85
C GLU A 29 -5.45 17.51 -27.49
N ASN A 30 -5.31 18.31 -26.45
CA ASN A 30 -4.01 18.78 -25.96
C ASN A 30 -3.12 17.61 -25.53
N THR A 31 -3.66 16.67 -24.74
CA THR A 31 -2.92 15.50 -24.27
C THR A 31 -2.49 14.60 -25.43
N HIS A 32 -3.36 14.41 -26.41
CA HIS A 32 -3.03 13.62 -27.59
C HIS A 32 -1.84 14.20 -28.37
N LYS A 33 -1.79 15.53 -28.50
CA LYS A 33 -0.71 16.26 -29.20
C LYS A 33 0.58 16.35 -28.38
N ALA A 34 0.45 16.57 -27.08
CA ALA A 34 1.58 16.86 -26.19
C ALA A 34 1.41 16.13 -24.83
N PRO A 35 1.53 14.80 -24.81
CA PRO A 35 1.38 14.02 -23.56
C PRO A 35 2.45 14.41 -22.56
N THR A 36 2.04 14.59 -21.29
CA THR A 36 2.96 14.95 -20.18
C THR A 36 3.09 13.85 -19.12
N TRP A 37 2.06 13.04 -18.95
CA TRP A 37 2.00 12.00 -17.91
C TRP A 37 1.39 10.72 -18.48
N LEU A 38 2.18 9.63 -18.50
CA LEU A 38 1.73 8.27 -18.80
C LEU A 38 1.70 7.46 -17.51
N HIS A 39 0.66 6.64 -17.31
CA HIS A 39 0.55 5.73 -16.19
C HIS A 39 0.36 4.29 -16.66
N PHE A 40 1.09 3.34 -16.05
CA PHE A 40 0.88 1.92 -16.24
C PHE A 40 0.19 1.30 -15.03
N GLY A 41 -0.95 0.62 -15.28
CA GLY A 41 -1.83 0.02 -14.30
C GLY A 41 -3.19 0.71 -14.26
N ALA A 42 -4.25 0.02 -14.72
CA ALA A 42 -5.60 0.57 -14.85
C ALA A 42 -6.50 0.27 -13.64
N GLY A 43 -5.91 -0.17 -12.53
CA GLY A 43 -6.64 -0.65 -11.35
C GLY A 43 -7.31 0.44 -10.52
N ASN A 44 -7.93 0.03 -9.42
CA ASN A 44 -8.71 0.91 -8.54
C ASN A 44 -7.86 2.03 -7.93
N LEU A 45 -6.62 1.76 -7.54
CA LEU A 45 -5.74 2.77 -6.93
C LEU A 45 -5.44 3.91 -7.92
N PHE A 46 -5.15 3.60 -9.18
CA PHE A 46 -4.93 4.61 -10.21
C PHE A 46 -6.18 5.50 -10.40
N ARG A 47 -7.36 4.88 -10.54
CA ARG A 47 -8.63 5.59 -10.75
C ARG A 47 -8.99 6.50 -9.58
N ALA A 48 -8.74 6.04 -8.34
CA ALA A 48 -9.11 6.73 -7.11
C ALA A 48 -8.09 7.77 -6.65
N PHE A 49 -6.85 7.75 -7.14
CA PHE A 49 -5.84 8.66 -6.64
C PHE A 49 -5.02 9.36 -7.74
N PRO A 50 -4.12 8.75 -8.54
CA PRO A 50 -3.41 9.48 -9.59
C PRO A 50 -4.33 10.21 -10.58
N ALA A 51 -5.41 9.57 -11.03
CA ALA A 51 -6.38 10.20 -11.90
C ALA A 51 -7.11 11.39 -11.23
N VAL A 52 -7.38 11.29 -9.92
CA VAL A 52 -7.97 12.40 -9.14
C VAL A 52 -6.98 13.55 -8.99
N LEU A 53 -5.68 13.29 -8.80
CA LEU A 53 -4.65 14.33 -8.78
C LEU A 53 -4.59 15.08 -10.11
N ALA A 54 -4.58 14.36 -11.23
CA ALA A 54 -4.64 14.96 -12.56
C ALA A 54 -5.92 15.80 -12.75
N GLN A 55 -7.08 15.33 -12.26
CA GLN A 55 -8.33 16.09 -12.25
C GLN A 55 -8.22 17.39 -11.47
N ARG A 56 -7.56 17.38 -10.31
CA ARG A 56 -7.36 18.57 -9.48
C ARG A 56 -6.50 19.60 -10.21
N LEU A 57 -5.42 19.17 -10.89
CA LEU A 57 -4.58 20.05 -11.70
C LEU A 57 -5.37 20.73 -12.81
N LEU A 58 -6.19 19.97 -13.55
CA LEU A 58 -7.06 20.50 -14.61
C LEU A 58 -8.09 21.48 -14.06
N THR A 59 -8.75 21.13 -12.95
CA THR A 59 -9.75 21.99 -12.30
C THR A 59 -9.17 23.32 -11.80
N ALA A 60 -7.92 23.28 -11.32
CA ALA A 60 -7.20 24.46 -10.85
C ALA A 60 -6.56 25.28 -12.00
N GLY A 61 -6.67 24.83 -13.25
CA GLY A 61 -6.03 25.48 -14.39
C GLY A 61 -4.49 25.39 -14.38
N LEU A 62 -3.93 24.45 -13.64
CA LEU A 62 -2.48 24.20 -13.51
C LEU A 62 -1.94 23.25 -14.58
N SER A 63 -2.81 22.63 -15.35
CA SER A 63 -2.50 21.82 -16.51
C SER A 63 -3.60 21.98 -17.56
N ASP A 64 -3.24 21.87 -18.82
CA ASP A 64 -4.13 21.76 -19.97
C ASP A 64 -4.11 20.37 -20.60
N THR A 65 -3.31 19.45 -20.04
CA THR A 65 -3.21 18.05 -20.41
C THR A 65 -3.64 17.15 -19.26
N GLY A 66 -4.28 16.02 -19.57
CA GLY A 66 -4.65 15.00 -18.61
C GLY A 66 -3.60 13.89 -18.52
N ILE A 67 -4.04 12.72 -18.06
CA ILE A 67 -3.20 11.54 -17.89
C ILE A 67 -3.60 10.46 -18.92
N ILE A 68 -2.63 9.76 -19.49
CA ILE A 68 -2.83 8.59 -20.33
C ILE A 68 -2.64 7.35 -19.46
N CYS A 69 -3.54 6.37 -19.55
CA CYS A 69 -3.47 5.11 -18.83
C CYS A 69 -3.15 3.97 -19.80
N CYS A 70 -2.28 3.05 -19.39
CA CYS A 70 -2.01 1.81 -20.11
C CYS A 70 -2.07 0.63 -19.16
N ASP A 71 -2.64 -0.48 -19.57
CA ASP A 71 -2.55 -1.75 -18.84
C ASP A 71 -1.97 -2.86 -19.73
N GLY A 72 -1.22 -3.76 -19.13
CA GLY A 72 -0.65 -4.92 -19.82
C GLY A 72 -0.85 -6.22 -19.05
N TYR A 73 -1.52 -6.16 -17.90
CA TYR A 73 -1.83 -7.34 -17.08
C TYR A 73 -3.32 -7.69 -17.15
N ASP A 74 -4.19 -6.70 -16.94
CA ASP A 74 -5.65 -6.88 -16.92
C ASP A 74 -6.32 -5.91 -17.90
N GLU A 75 -6.10 -6.19 -19.19
CA GLU A 75 -6.59 -5.33 -20.27
C GLU A 75 -8.12 -5.30 -20.38
N GLU A 76 -8.84 -6.24 -19.73
CA GLU A 76 -10.30 -6.23 -19.63
C GLU A 76 -10.81 -4.95 -18.93
N LEU A 77 -10.02 -4.41 -17.98
CA LEU A 77 -10.34 -3.15 -17.31
C LEU A 77 -10.41 -1.99 -18.31
N ILE A 78 -9.51 -1.95 -19.29
CA ILE A 78 -9.49 -0.91 -20.33
C ILE A 78 -10.82 -0.87 -21.07
N ASP A 79 -11.34 -2.01 -21.48
CA ASP A 79 -12.61 -2.06 -22.22
C ASP A 79 -13.80 -1.73 -21.32
N ARG A 80 -13.89 -2.35 -20.12
CA ARG A 80 -15.09 -2.30 -19.28
C ARG A 80 -15.17 -1.07 -18.37
N CYS A 81 -14.03 -0.55 -17.90
CA CYS A 81 -14.01 0.57 -16.97
C CYS A 81 -13.65 1.91 -17.62
N TYR A 82 -12.99 1.90 -18.79
CA TYR A 82 -12.56 3.13 -19.45
C TYR A 82 -13.27 3.34 -20.79
N ARG A 83 -13.06 2.48 -21.78
CA ARG A 83 -13.66 2.65 -23.13
C ARG A 83 -15.18 2.65 -23.08
N ALA A 84 -15.80 1.77 -22.29
CA ALA A 84 -17.25 1.72 -22.11
C ALA A 84 -17.85 2.95 -21.40
N CYS A 85 -17.02 3.75 -20.73
CA CYS A 85 -17.39 4.93 -19.95
C CYS A 85 -16.81 6.23 -20.53
N ASP A 86 -16.46 6.30 -21.80
CA ASP A 86 -15.79 7.45 -22.42
C ASP A 86 -14.56 7.93 -21.61
N HIS A 87 -13.78 7.01 -21.06
CA HIS A 87 -12.65 7.24 -20.15
C HIS A 87 -12.98 8.01 -18.86
N LEU A 88 -14.27 8.11 -18.50
CA LEU A 88 -14.70 8.66 -17.23
C LEU A 88 -14.61 7.59 -16.13
N SER A 89 -14.31 8.01 -14.93
CA SER A 89 -14.41 7.18 -13.72
C SER A 89 -15.31 7.86 -12.70
N LEU A 90 -16.07 7.09 -11.95
CA LEU A 90 -16.82 7.60 -10.80
C LEU A 90 -16.07 7.19 -9.52
N VAL A 91 -15.57 8.17 -8.78
CA VAL A 91 -14.93 7.96 -7.48
C VAL A 91 -15.96 8.17 -6.37
N VAL A 92 -16.11 7.16 -5.52
CA VAL A 92 -16.98 7.18 -4.34
C VAL A 92 -16.10 7.22 -3.11
N THR A 93 -15.99 8.40 -2.48
CA THR A 93 -15.26 8.55 -1.23
C THR A 93 -16.13 8.13 -0.06
N LEU A 94 -15.62 7.23 0.77
CA LEU A 94 -16.30 6.57 1.88
C LEU A 94 -15.76 7.12 3.20
N TYR A 95 -16.65 7.64 4.06
CA TYR A 95 -16.28 8.23 5.35
C TYR A 95 -16.65 7.32 6.51
N SER A 96 -15.92 7.43 7.63
CA SER A 96 -16.15 6.67 8.87
C SER A 96 -17.55 6.85 9.44
N ASN A 97 -18.16 8.03 9.27
CA ASN A 97 -19.51 8.36 9.69
C ASN A 97 -20.62 7.75 8.80
N GLY A 98 -20.27 6.91 7.81
CA GLY A 98 -21.23 6.26 6.90
C GLY A 98 -21.72 7.10 5.72
N THR A 99 -21.26 8.35 5.59
CA THR A 99 -21.55 9.20 4.42
C THR A 99 -20.67 8.86 3.24
N ILE A 100 -21.09 9.26 2.03
CA ILE A 100 -20.31 9.08 0.80
C ILE A 100 -20.31 10.36 -0.02
N ASN A 101 -19.18 10.66 -0.68
CA ASN A 101 -19.08 11.66 -1.74
C ASN A 101 -18.91 10.99 -3.09
N LYS A 102 -19.46 11.59 -4.14
CA LYS A 102 -19.46 11.06 -5.51
C LYS A 102 -18.84 12.09 -6.46
N GLU A 103 -17.77 11.72 -7.13
CA GLU A 103 -17.04 12.60 -8.06
C GLU A 103 -16.80 11.90 -9.40
N VAL A 104 -17.19 12.55 -10.49
CA VAL A 104 -16.86 12.11 -11.84
C VAL A 104 -15.49 12.63 -12.21
N VAL A 105 -14.57 11.73 -12.51
CA VAL A 105 -13.19 12.01 -12.92
C VAL A 105 -13.07 11.83 -14.43
N ALA A 106 -12.64 12.89 -15.14
CA ALA A 106 -12.48 12.93 -16.59
C ALA A 106 -11.05 13.25 -17.04
N SER A 107 -10.09 13.19 -16.13
CA SER A 107 -8.68 13.49 -16.37
C SER A 107 -7.96 12.41 -17.19
N VAL A 108 -8.51 11.18 -17.26
CA VAL A 108 -7.98 10.13 -18.13
C VAL A 108 -8.43 10.42 -19.57
N THR A 109 -7.48 10.72 -20.44
CA THR A 109 -7.76 11.18 -21.80
C THR A 109 -7.70 10.06 -22.82
N GLU A 110 -6.79 9.10 -22.62
CA GLU A 110 -6.62 7.90 -23.43
C GLU A 110 -6.44 6.70 -22.50
N SER A 111 -6.91 5.52 -22.92
CA SER A 111 -6.66 4.25 -22.26
C SER A 111 -6.19 3.21 -23.26
N LEU A 112 -5.03 2.65 -23.03
CA LEU A 112 -4.27 1.83 -23.96
C LEU A 112 -4.10 0.41 -23.41
N LYS A 113 -4.04 -0.56 -24.32
CA LYS A 113 -3.65 -1.93 -24.03
C LYS A 113 -2.22 -2.15 -24.50
N LEU A 114 -1.37 -2.68 -23.65
CA LEU A 114 0.03 -2.96 -23.99
C LEU A 114 0.15 -3.98 -25.13
N SER A 115 -0.85 -4.85 -25.31
CA SER A 115 -0.89 -5.85 -26.38
C SER A 115 -1.27 -5.27 -27.75
N GLU A 116 -2.06 -4.18 -27.79
CA GLU A 116 -2.65 -3.64 -29.01
C GLU A 116 -2.03 -2.30 -29.45
N ASP A 117 -1.67 -1.43 -28.47
CA ASP A 117 -1.43 -0.01 -28.71
C ASP A 117 0.07 0.38 -28.67
N MET A 118 1.00 -0.56 -28.98
CA MET A 118 2.45 -0.33 -28.92
C MET A 118 2.94 0.83 -29.79
N LEU A 119 2.30 1.08 -30.96
CA LEU A 119 2.66 2.22 -31.82
C LEU A 119 2.34 3.55 -31.11
N ARG A 120 1.15 3.65 -30.49
CA ARG A 120 0.79 4.84 -29.74
C ARG A 120 1.69 5.06 -28.52
N LEU A 121 2.05 3.99 -27.82
CA LEU A 121 3.01 4.06 -26.70
C LEU A 121 4.37 4.58 -27.17
N LYS A 122 4.85 4.14 -28.31
CA LYS A 122 6.07 4.65 -28.94
C LYS A 122 5.98 6.15 -29.23
N ASP A 123 4.87 6.62 -29.82
CA ASP A 123 4.65 8.04 -30.08
C ASP A 123 4.68 8.86 -28.78
N ILE A 124 4.06 8.35 -27.70
CA ILE A 124 4.08 8.98 -26.37
C ILE A 124 5.49 9.05 -25.81
N PHE A 125 6.26 7.97 -25.85
CA PHE A 125 7.65 7.95 -25.38
C PHE A 125 8.56 8.87 -26.20
N LEU A 126 8.25 9.08 -27.49
CA LEU A 126 8.97 10.00 -28.37
C LEU A 126 8.48 11.45 -28.31
N ALA A 127 7.45 11.74 -27.54
CA ALA A 127 7.01 13.11 -27.31
C ALA A 127 7.99 13.86 -26.40
N PRO A 128 8.54 15.01 -26.82
CA PRO A 128 9.42 15.83 -25.97
C PRO A 128 8.71 16.35 -24.70
N SER A 129 7.38 16.52 -24.75
CA SER A 129 6.54 16.98 -23.65
C SER A 129 6.39 15.97 -22.52
N LEU A 130 6.67 14.67 -22.74
CA LEU A 130 6.52 13.65 -21.71
C LEU A 130 7.49 13.91 -20.56
N GLN A 131 6.94 14.14 -19.37
CA GLN A 131 7.70 14.49 -18.17
C GLN A 131 7.97 13.28 -17.29
N MET A 132 6.94 12.48 -17.01
CA MET A 132 7.07 11.31 -16.14
C MET A 132 6.18 10.15 -16.56
N ILE A 133 6.60 8.96 -16.14
CA ILE A 133 5.84 7.72 -16.25
C ILE A 133 5.61 7.19 -14.84
N SER A 134 4.36 6.90 -14.48
CA SER A 134 4.04 6.34 -13.17
C SER A 134 3.45 4.93 -13.28
N PHE A 135 3.51 4.18 -12.16
CA PHE A 135 3.17 2.76 -12.15
C PHE A 135 2.36 2.39 -10.90
N THR A 136 1.31 1.56 -11.09
CA THR A 136 0.63 0.80 -10.05
C THR A 136 0.52 -0.66 -10.50
N LEU A 137 1.60 -1.43 -10.29
CA LEU A 137 1.75 -2.80 -10.77
C LEU A 137 1.46 -3.86 -9.70
N THR A 138 1.27 -3.43 -8.46
CA THR A 138 1.29 -4.26 -7.25
C THR A 138 2.67 -4.89 -6.97
N GLU A 139 2.89 -5.42 -5.77
CA GLU A 139 4.19 -6.02 -5.42
C GLU A 139 4.57 -7.19 -6.35
N LYS A 140 3.58 -7.96 -6.79
CA LYS A 140 3.79 -9.10 -7.71
C LYS A 140 4.24 -8.67 -9.11
N GLY A 141 3.86 -7.47 -9.55
CA GLY A 141 4.24 -6.93 -10.86
C GLY A 141 5.75 -6.68 -11.00
N TYR A 142 6.49 -6.54 -9.88
CA TYR A 142 7.95 -6.37 -9.88
C TYR A 142 8.74 -7.69 -9.85
N ILE A 143 8.07 -8.85 -9.78
CA ILE A 143 8.73 -10.14 -9.76
C ILE A 143 9.27 -10.46 -11.16
N ILE A 144 10.57 -10.62 -11.27
CA ILE A 144 11.28 -10.99 -12.51
C ILE A 144 11.90 -12.39 -12.43
N GLN A 145 11.87 -13.01 -11.27
CA GLN A 145 12.40 -14.35 -10.99
C GLN A 145 11.38 -15.12 -10.14
N ASP A 146 11.32 -16.42 -10.36
CA ASP A 146 10.54 -17.34 -9.54
C ASP A 146 11.23 -17.68 -8.19
N ASP A 147 10.60 -18.58 -7.41
CA ASP A 147 11.11 -19.01 -6.10
C ASP A 147 12.45 -19.76 -6.21
N THR A 148 12.78 -20.31 -7.38
CA THR A 148 14.07 -20.98 -7.66
C THR A 148 15.16 -19.99 -8.09
N ARG A 149 14.84 -18.70 -8.18
CA ARG A 149 15.67 -17.60 -8.69
C ARG A 149 15.94 -17.66 -10.19
N GLU A 150 15.18 -18.47 -10.93
CA GLU A 150 15.20 -18.44 -12.39
C GLU A 150 14.35 -17.26 -12.89
N PHE A 151 14.80 -16.64 -13.99
CA PHE A 151 14.03 -15.55 -14.61
C PHE A 151 12.74 -16.09 -15.24
N LEU A 152 11.66 -15.33 -15.09
CA LEU A 152 10.38 -15.65 -15.74
C LEU A 152 10.56 -15.79 -17.26
N PRO A 153 9.85 -16.72 -17.92
CA PRO A 153 10.12 -17.08 -19.33
C PRO A 153 10.18 -15.90 -20.29
N ASP A 154 9.17 -15.03 -20.30
CA ASP A 154 9.13 -13.87 -21.19
C ASP A 154 10.24 -12.86 -20.89
N TYR A 155 10.55 -12.66 -19.62
CA TYR A 155 11.64 -11.79 -19.18
C TYR A 155 13.02 -12.36 -19.57
N LYS A 156 13.21 -13.67 -19.47
CA LYS A 156 14.40 -14.38 -19.91
C LYS A 156 14.58 -14.28 -21.41
N HIS A 157 13.50 -14.52 -22.17
CA HIS A 157 13.49 -14.37 -23.62
C HIS A 157 14.00 -12.98 -24.05
N ASP A 158 13.45 -11.91 -23.46
CA ASP A 158 13.82 -10.54 -23.83
C ASP A 158 15.27 -10.20 -23.50
N ARG A 159 15.79 -10.75 -22.40
CA ARG A 159 17.19 -10.58 -22.00
C ARG A 159 18.16 -11.21 -22.99
N GLU A 160 17.78 -12.32 -23.62
CA GLU A 160 18.62 -13.11 -24.52
C GLU A 160 18.53 -12.62 -25.98
N ASN A 161 17.39 -12.05 -26.38
CA ASN A 161 17.11 -11.67 -27.76
C ASN A 161 17.21 -10.16 -28.05
N GLY A 162 17.40 -9.31 -27.02
CA GLY A 162 17.56 -7.88 -27.19
C GLY A 162 16.25 -7.10 -27.20
N PRO A 163 16.29 -5.81 -27.59
CA PRO A 163 15.15 -4.89 -27.45
C PRO A 163 14.04 -5.09 -28.48
N GLU A 164 14.29 -5.85 -29.56
CA GLU A 164 13.28 -6.06 -30.60
C GLU A 164 12.36 -7.23 -30.25
N GLY A 165 11.03 -7.03 -30.41
CA GLY A 165 10.04 -8.10 -30.19
C GLY A 165 9.88 -8.52 -28.73
N CYS A 166 10.15 -7.65 -27.77
CA CYS A 166 9.99 -7.92 -26.34
C CYS A 166 8.58 -8.43 -25.99
N GLN A 167 8.53 -9.44 -25.15
CA GLN A 167 7.31 -10.10 -24.67
C GLN A 167 6.92 -9.59 -23.28
N SER A 168 7.89 -9.48 -22.36
CA SER A 168 7.65 -9.04 -20.99
C SER A 168 7.37 -7.54 -20.88
N PHE A 169 6.65 -7.16 -19.83
CA PHE A 169 6.38 -5.76 -19.51
C PHE A 169 7.69 -4.94 -19.40
N PHE A 170 8.67 -5.43 -18.63
CA PHE A 170 9.93 -4.70 -18.43
C PHE A 170 10.83 -4.70 -19.65
N GLY A 171 10.75 -5.71 -20.53
CA GLY A 171 11.39 -5.69 -21.83
C GLY A 171 10.86 -4.57 -22.69
N LYS A 172 9.52 -4.51 -22.86
CA LYS A 172 8.83 -3.45 -23.61
C LYS A 172 9.10 -2.06 -23.06
N LEU A 173 9.02 -1.88 -21.72
CA LEU A 173 9.31 -0.61 -21.07
C LEU A 173 10.75 -0.16 -21.31
N THR A 174 11.72 -1.07 -21.17
CA THR A 174 13.15 -0.76 -21.37
C THR A 174 13.44 -0.42 -22.85
N ALA A 175 12.79 -1.14 -23.78
CA ALA A 175 12.91 -0.86 -25.21
C ALA A 175 12.34 0.52 -25.58
N LEU A 176 11.19 0.91 -25.05
CA LEU A 176 10.62 2.26 -25.24
C LEU A 176 11.52 3.36 -24.68
N CYS A 177 12.11 3.17 -23.51
CA CYS A 177 13.11 4.09 -22.96
C CYS A 177 14.37 4.17 -23.83
N LEU A 178 14.79 3.05 -24.43
CA LEU A 178 15.93 2.98 -25.34
C LEU A 178 15.64 3.74 -26.65
N GLU A 179 14.45 3.62 -27.22
CA GLU A 179 14.06 4.38 -28.40
C GLU A 179 14.07 5.89 -28.14
N ARG A 180 13.60 6.32 -26.96
CA ARG A 180 13.70 7.72 -26.54
C ARG A 180 15.16 8.20 -26.45
N CYS A 181 16.05 7.37 -25.92
CA CYS A 181 17.48 7.64 -25.89
C CYS A 181 18.04 7.82 -27.30
N ARG A 182 17.74 6.90 -28.22
CA ARG A 182 18.18 6.93 -29.64
C ARG A 182 17.64 8.14 -30.39
N ALA A 183 16.47 8.62 -30.03
CA ALA A 183 15.91 9.86 -30.55
C ALA A 183 16.54 11.15 -29.96
N GLY A 184 17.50 11.03 -29.04
CA GLY A 184 18.17 12.18 -28.44
C GLY A 184 17.29 13.02 -27.50
N LEU A 185 16.21 12.43 -26.97
CA LEU A 185 15.26 13.12 -26.09
C LEU A 185 15.70 13.08 -24.62
N SER A 186 15.13 14.01 -23.84
CA SER A 186 15.39 14.09 -22.38
C SER A 186 15.01 12.80 -21.68
N PRO A 187 15.80 12.37 -20.67
CA PRO A 187 15.47 11.21 -19.85
C PRO A 187 14.19 11.45 -19.03
N LEU A 188 13.62 10.39 -18.47
CA LEU A 188 12.36 10.39 -17.75
C LEU A 188 12.49 9.95 -16.30
N ALA A 189 11.57 10.39 -15.47
CA ALA A 189 11.30 9.79 -14.16
C ALA A 189 10.31 8.62 -14.34
N LEU A 190 10.70 7.46 -13.83
CA LEU A 190 9.92 6.22 -13.78
C LEU A 190 9.47 6.02 -12.33
N VAL A 191 8.26 6.44 -12.00
CA VAL A 191 7.77 6.62 -10.62
C VAL A 191 6.83 5.49 -10.22
N SER A 192 7.30 4.56 -9.40
CA SER A 192 6.40 3.58 -8.79
C SER A 192 5.49 4.27 -7.76
N LEU A 193 4.19 4.05 -7.87
CA LEU A 193 3.16 4.50 -6.92
C LEU A 193 2.51 3.28 -6.23
N ASP A 194 3.28 2.22 -6.01
CA ASP A 194 2.83 1.02 -5.31
C ASP A 194 3.13 1.11 -3.80
N ASN A 195 2.19 0.61 -3.00
CA ASN A 195 2.33 0.55 -1.55
C ASN A 195 3.18 -0.67 -1.14
N CYS A 196 4.45 -0.67 -1.55
CA CYS A 196 5.44 -1.66 -1.14
C CYS A 196 6.77 -0.98 -0.84
N SER A 197 7.56 -1.59 0.05
CA SER A 197 8.88 -1.07 0.42
C SER A 197 9.83 -1.05 -0.79
N ASP A 198 10.64 0.00 -0.86
CA ASP A 198 11.67 0.18 -1.90
C ASP A 198 11.14 0.13 -3.34
N ASN A 199 9.91 0.58 -3.55
CA ASN A 199 9.19 0.49 -4.82
C ASN A 199 10.01 1.03 -6.02
N GLY A 200 10.61 2.21 -5.92
CA GLY A 200 11.49 2.78 -6.95
C GLY A 200 12.72 1.91 -7.21
N THR A 201 13.34 1.35 -6.15
CA THR A 201 14.49 0.45 -6.26
C THR A 201 14.12 -0.89 -6.94
N ARG A 202 12.92 -1.41 -6.66
CA ARG A 202 12.40 -2.62 -7.33
C ARG A 202 12.21 -2.40 -8.83
N LEU A 203 11.65 -1.25 -9.21
CA LEU A 203 11.50 -0.85 -10.61
C LEU A 203 12.86 -0.68 -11.30
N GLU A 204 13.79 0.06 -10.67
CA GLU A 204 15.17 0.21 -11.16
C GLU A 204 15.84 -1.13 -11.37
N ARG A 205 15.70 -2.05 -10.41
CA ARG A 205 16.31 -3.39 -10.49
C ARG A 205 15.82 -4.16 -11.72
N ALA A 206 14.51 -4.13 -12.01
CA ALA A 206 13.97 -4.83 -13.18
C ALA A 206 14.53 -4.26 -14.49
N VAL A 207 14.52 -2.93 -14.66
CA VAL A 207 15.09 -2.28 -15.84
C VAL A 207 16.62 -2.52 -15.93
N ARG A 208 17.33 -2.45 -14.81
CA ARG A 208 18.78 -2.69 -14.74
C ARG A 208 19.17 -4.09 -15.20
N HIS A 209 18.46 -5.11 -14.75
CA HIS A 209 18.73 -6.49 -15.14
C HIS A 209 18.53 -6.70 -16.65
N MET A 210 17.50 -6.06 -17.23
CA MET A 210 17.25 -6.10 -18.68
C MET A 210 18.34 -5.37 -19.45
N ALA A 211 18.58 -4.09 -19.15
CA ALA A 211 19.59 -3.27 -19.82
C ALA A 211 20.99 -3.87 -19.74
N ARG A 212 21.37 -4.46 -18.59
CA ARG A 212 22.67 -5.13 -18.43
C ARG A 212 22.80 -6.39 -19.28
N ALA A 213 21.72 -7.13 -19.46
CA ALA A 213 21.74 -8.30 -20.35
C ALA A 213 21.93 -7.85 -21.80
N TRP A 214 21.20 -6.81 -22.24
CA TRP A 214 21.33 -6.26 -23.58
C TRP A 214 22.72 -5.67 -23.87
N GLN A 215 23.33 -4.96 -22.90
CA GLN A 215 24.68 -4.45 -23.03
C GLN A 215 25.70 -5.60 -23.20
N ARG A 216 25.62 -6.64 -22.37
CA ARG A 216 26.50 -7.81 -22.46
C ARG A 216 26.32 -8.60 -23.75
N GLY A 217 25.07 -8.64 -24.26
CA GLY A 217 24.74 -9.26 -25.54
C GLY A 217 25.13 -8.43 -26.76
N GLY A 218 25.64 -7.21 -26.57
CA GLY A 218 26.00 -6.30 -27.66
C GLY A 218 24.81 -5.65 -28.36
N PHE A 219 23.60 -5.73 -27.82
CA PHE A 219 22.40 -5.11 -28.40
C PHE A 219 22.32 -3.61 -28.16
N ILE A 220 22.95 -3.11 -27.08
CA ILE A 220 23.02 -1.69 -26.74
C ILE A 220 24.44 -1.27 -26.40
N THR A 221 24.74 0.01 -26.60
CA THR A 221 26.03 0.62 -26.28
C THR A 221 26.15 0.95 -24.79
N GLU A 222 27.37 1.31 -24.35
CA GLU A 222 27.63 1.78 -22.98
C GLU A 222 26.88 3.08 -22.68
N ASP A 223 26.82 4.01 -23.65
CA ASP A 223 26.10 5.29 -23.49
C ASP A 223 24.58 5.07 -23.37
N GLU A 224 24.00 4.14 -24.13
CA GLU A 224 22.60 3.76 -24.03
C GLU A 224 22.31 3.09 -22.68
N TYR A 225 23.18 2.20 -22.20
CA TYR A 225 23.08 1.62 -20.86
C TYR A 225 23.14 2.69 -19.76
N TYR A 226 24.08 3.64 -19.89
CA TYR A 226 24.19 4.77 -18.97
C TYR A 226 22.93 5.64 -18.97
N PHE A 227 22.35 5.93 -20.14
CA PHE A 227 21.10 6.66 -20.25
C PHE A 227 19.96 5.94 -19.50
N LEU A 228 19.79 4.65 -19.76
CA LEU A 228 18.73 3.85 -19.15
C LEU A 228 18.77 3.83 -17.61
N LEU A 229 19.96 3.86 -17.01
CA LEU A 229 20.12 3.64 -15.57
C LEU A 229 20.63 4.83 -14.77
N LYS A 230 21.17 5.84 -15.41
CA LYS A 230 21.79 7.00 -14.74
C LYS A 230 21.21 8.33 -15.15
N LYS A 231 20.64 8.39 -16.34
CA LYS A 231 19.93 9.57 -16.82
C LYS A 231 18.45 9.48 -16.50
N ASN A 232 17.79 8.36 -16.83
CA ASN A 232 16.47 8.05 -16.27
C ASN A 232 16.60 7.89 -14.75
N THR A 233 15.56 8.27 -14.06
CA THR A 233 15.49 8.17 -12.59
C THR A 233 14.37 7.22 -12.17
N PHE A 234 14.50 6.69 -10.96
CA PHE A 234 13.53 5.77 -10.36
C PHE A 234 13.18 6.30 -8.96
N PRO A 235 12.43 7.40 -8.90
CA PRO A 235 12.08 8.03 -7.63
C PRO A 235 11.41 7.04 -6.68
N LEU A 236 11.85 7.06 -5.41
CA LEU A 236 11.14 6.38 -4.35
C LEU A 236 9.86 7.13 -4.06
N SER A 237 8.78 6.42 -3.77
CA SER A 237 7.55 7.03 -3.28
C SER A 237 7.02 6.35 -2.02
N MET A 238 6.29 7.11 -1.22
CA MET A 238 5.43 6.61 -0.16
C MET A 238 4.01 7.00 -0.51
N ILE A 239 3.18 6.01 -0.79
CA ILE A 239 1.76 6.19 -1.04
C ILE A 239 0.96 5.56 0.11
N ASP A 240 -0.03 6.29 0.57
CA ASP A 240 -0.98 5.80 1.57
C ASP A 240 -2.40 6.16 1.14
N LYS A 241 -3.10 5.16 0.62
CA LYS A 241 -4.47 5.26 0.12
C LYS A 241 -5.09 3.87 0.05
N ILE A 242 -6.23 3.69 0.68
CA ILE A 242 -7.00 2.45 0.58
C ILE A 242 -8.12 2.63 -0.45
N THR A 243 -8.24 1.67 -1.34
CA THR A 243 -9.32 1.58 -2.34
C THR A 243 -10.04 0.25 -2.14
N PRO A 244 -11.08 0.23 -1.31
CA PRO A 244 -11.85 -0.98 -1.05
C PRO A 244 -12.45 -1.54 -2.33
N HIS A 245 -12.57 -2.86 -2.42
CA HIS A 245 -13.25 -3.47 -3.56
C HIS A 245 -14.67 -2.90 -3.72
N PRO A 246 -15.13 -2.68 -4.96
CA PRO A 246 -16.51 -2.34 -5.22
C PRO A 246 -17.44 -3.41 -4.61
N ASP A 247 -18.52 -2.98 -3.96
CA ASP A 247 -19.46 -3.89 -3.31
C ASP A 247 -20.93 -3.55 -3.65
N ASN A 248 -21.82 -4.52 -3.38
CA ASN A 248 -23.23 -4.36 -3.72
C ASN A 248 -23.94 -3.25 -2.92
N ARG A 249 -23.46 -2.90 -1.72
CA ARG A 249 -24.07 -1.83 -0.89
C ARG A 249 -23.92 -0.47 -1.56
N ILE A 250 -22.72 -0.19 -2.11
CA ILE A 250 -22.45 1.03 -2.87
C ILE A 250 -23.14 0.97 -4.23
N ALA A 251 -23.09 -0.19 -4.91
CA ALA A 251 -23.80 -0.38 -6.19
C ALA A 251 -25.29 -0.10 -6.07
N ASP A 252 -25.95 -0.56 -4.99
CA ASP A 252 -27.38 -0.32 -4.74
C ASP A 252 -27.68 1.17 -4.53
N LYS A 253 -26.83 1.89 -3.77
CA LYS A 253 -26.97 3.35 -3.60
C LYS A 253 -26.85 4.09 -4.92
N LEU A 254 -25.86 3.74 -5.76
CA LEU A 254 -25.65 4.36 -7.06
C LEU A 254 -26.77 4.01 -8.05
N ALA A 255 -27.27 2.78 -8.02
CA ALA A 255 -28.43 2.37 -8.84
C ALA A 255 -29.71 3.09 -8.41
N ALA A 256 -29.92 3.36 -7.13
CA ALA A 256 -31.02 4.17 -6.64
C ALA A 256 -30.95 5.63 -7.12
N ASP A 257 -29.75 6.18 -7.33
CA ASP A 257 -29.53 7.46 -8.01
C ASP A 257 -29.79 7.36 -9.54
N GLY A 258 -29.96 6.15 -10.07
CA GLY A 258 -30.21 5.87 -11.48
C GLY A 258 -28.95 5.55 -12.30
N LEU A 259 -27.78 5.27 -11.67
CA LEU A 259 -26.57 4.88 -12.40
C LEU A 259 -26.74 3.48 -13.01
N GLU A 260 -26.55 3.39 -14.32
CA GLU A 260 -26.58 2.13 -15.05
C GLU A 260 -25.26 1.34 -14.88
N ASN A 261 -25.37 0.02 -14.93
CA ASN A 261 -24.23 -0.90 -14.86
C ASN A 261 -23.36 -0.74 -13.60
N ALA A 262 -23.97 -0.31 -12.46
CA ALA A 262 -23.25 -0.11 -11.21
C ALA A 262 -22.78 -1.42 -10.55
N ARG A 263 -23.27 -2.60 -10.99
CA ARG A 263 -22.91 -3.89 -10.36
C ARG A 263 -21.42 -4.19 -10.52
N PRO A 264 -20.73 -4.56 -9.42
CA PRO A 264 -19.37 -5.06 -9.47
C PRO A 264 -19.24 -6.33 -10.32
N PHE A 265 -18.06 -6.51 -10.87
CA PHE A 265 -17.68 -7.72 -11.59
C PHE A 265 -16.25 -8.12 -11.22
N VAL A 266 -15.89 -9.34 -11.55
CA VAL A 266 -14.52 -9.85 -11.43
C VAL A 266 -14.02 -10.16 -12.83
N THR A 267 -12.82 -9.68 -13.18
CA THR A 267 -12.19 -9.95 -14.47
C THR A 267 -11.65 -11.38 -14.52
N GLU A 268 -11.26 -11.84 -15.71
CA GLU A 268 -10.59 -13.14 -15.87
C GLU A 268 -9.27 -13.22 -15.06
N LYS A 269 -8.61 -12.10 -14.80
CA LYS A 269 -7.41 -12.00 -13.97
C LYS A 269 -7.70 -11.94 -12.46
N GLY A 270 -8.98 -11.96 -12.06
CA GLY A 270 -9.41 -11.92 -10.67
C GLY A 270 -9.50 -10.51 -10.06
N THR A 271 -9.45 -9.45 -10.89
CA THR A 271 -9.60 -8.07 -10.39
C THR A 271 -11.06 -7.75 -10.11
N HIS A 272 -11.34 -7.32 -8.88
CA HIS A 272 -12.66 -6.79 -8.51
C HIS A 272 -12.82 -5.36 -8.99
N ALA A 273 -13.73 -5.11 -9.90
CA ALA A 273 -13.95 -3.82 -10.56
C ALA A 273 -15.43 -3.46 -10.72
N ALA A 274 -15.69 -2.19 -11.01
CA ALA A 274 -16.99 -1.66 -11.40
C ALA A 274 -16.77 -0.38 -12.23
N VAL A 275 -17.83 0.19 -12.82
CA VAL A 275 -17.78 1.52 -13.47
C VAL A 275 -17.42 2.64 -12.48
N TYR A 276 -17.54 2.38 -11.17
CA TYR A 276 -17.08 3.24 -10.09
C TYR A 276 -15.89 2.61 -9.35
N VAL A 277 -15.23 3.40 -8.54
CA VAL A 277 -14.18 2.96 -7.62
C VAL A 277 -14.43 3.52 -6.22
N ASN A 278 -14.29 2.66 -5.22
CA ASN A 278 -14.33 3.06 -3.82
C ASN A 278 -12.99 3.66 -3.38
N SER A 279 -13.04 4.66 -2.53
CA SER A 279 -11.88 5.36 -2.00
C SER A 279 -12.13 5.75 -0.55
N GLU A 280 -11.17 5.55 0.34
CA GLU A 280 -11.21 6.20 1.64
C GLU A 280 -10.96 7.72 1.53
N SER A 281 -11.24 8.49 2.59
CA SER A 281 -10.94 9.93 2.65
C SER A 281 -9.44 10.21 2.81
N PRO A 282 -8.70 9.59 3.78
CA PRO A 282 -7.29 9.82 3.98
C PRO A 282 -6.44 9.50 2.74
N HIS A 283 -5.41 10.30 2.50
CA HIS A 283 -4.46 10.05 1.42
C HIS A 283 -3.15 10.82 1.62
N TYR A 284 -2.03 10.13 1.43
CA TYR A 284 -0.70 10.72 1.42
C TYR A 284 0.08 10.21 0.21
N LEU A 285 0.80 11.10 -0.44
CA LEU A 285 1.75 10.75 -1.49
C LEU A 285 2.99 11.62 -1.36
N LEU A 286 4.11 10.96 -1.10
CA LEU A 286 5.43 11.55 -1.15
C LEU A 286 6.20 10.94 -2.30
N ILE A 287 6.96 11.74 -3.03
CA ILE A 287 7.81 11.28 -4.12
C ILE A 287 9.18 11.93 -3.98
N GLU A 288 10.23 11.15 -4.19
CA GLU A 288 11.59 11.64 -4.27
C GLU A 288 11.72 12.65 -5.42
N ASN A 289 12.32 13.81 -5.13
CA ASN A 289 12.56 14.85 -6.12
C ASN A 289 13.69 14.47 -7.08
N ALA A 290 13.37 13.65 -8.08
CA ALA A 290 14.31 13.18 -9.09
C ALA A 290 13.60 13.12 -10.47
N PHE A 291 13.29 14.30 -11.02
CA PHE A 291 12.54 14.47 -12.27
C PHE A 291 13.39 15.15 -13.35
N PRO A 292 14.13 14.40 -14.17
CA PRO A 292 15.08 14.97 -15.12
C PRO A 292 14.44 15.76 -16.27
N ASN A 293 13.14 15.56 -16.54
CA ASN A 293 12.37 16.30 -17.55
C ASN A 293 11.15 17.03 -16.94
N GLY A 294 11.23 17.37 -15.64
CA GLY A 294 10.13 17.97 -14.90
C GLY A 294 9.01 16.98 -14.55
N HIS A 295 7.95 17.50 -13.94
CA HIS A 295 6.75 16.78 -13.56
C HIS A 295 5.54 17.71 -13.58
N PRO A 296 4.29 17.20 -13.67
CA PRO A 296 3.10 18.00 -13.42
C PRO A 296 3.16 18.68 -12.05
N ALA A 297 2.50 19.81 -11.86
CA ALA A 297 2.55 20.61 -10.61
C ALA A 297 1.85 19.91 -9.42
N LEU A 298 2.25 18.67 -9.11
CA LEU A 298 1.62 17.76 -8.14
C LEU A 298 1.59 18.33 -6.73
N GLU A 299 2.57 19.16 -6.35
CA GLU A 299 2.66 19.81 -5.04
C GLU A 299 1.46 20.73 -4.79
N GLN A 300 0.90 21.33 -5.84
CA GLN A 300 -0.28 22.17 -5.75
C GLN A 300 -1.57 21.37 -5.45
N CYS A 301 -1.46 20.04 -5.53
CA CYS A 301 -2.55 19.11 -5.21
C CYS A 301 -2.30 18.28 -3.94
N GLY A 302 -1.32 18.69 -3.12
CA GLY A 302 -1.02 18.07 -1.83
C GLY A 302 -0.05 16.89 -1.90
N VAL A 303 0.60 16.66 -3.06
CA VAL A 303 1.71 15.70 -3.15
C VAL A 303 2.98 16.35 -2.60
N ILE A 304 3.73 15.65 -1.79
CA ILE A 304 4.97 16.12 -1.21
C ILE A 304 6.15 15.63 -2.07
N ILE A 305 6.77 16.54 -2.81
CA ILE A 305 8.00 16.25 -3.56
C ILE A 305 9.17 16.64 -2.66
N THR A 306 10.02 15.65 -2.31
CA THR A 306 11.05 15.85 -1.29
C THR A 306 12.28 14.96 -1.52
N ARG A 307 13.25 15.00 -0.60
CA ARG A 307 14.45 14.16 -0.68
C ARG A 307 14.11 12.70 -0.35
N ARG A 308 14.91 11.77 -0.90
CA ARG A 308 14.77 10.32 -0.68
C ARG A 308 14.74 9.93 0.79
N ASP A 309 15.65 10.49 1.61
CA ASP A 309 15.73 10.19 3.05
C ASP A 309 14.46 10.60 3.82
N ILE A 310 13.74 11.63 3.36
CA ILE A 310 12.46 12.04 3.93
C ILE A 310 11.34 11.08 3.52
N VAL A 311 11.33 10.61 2.26
CA VAL A 311 10.37 9.58 1.82
C VAL A 311 10.56 8.29 2.63
N GLU A 312 11.82 7.86 2.82
CA GLU A 312 12.17 6.68 3.63
C GLU A 312 11.73 6.83 5.10
N LYS A 313 11.97 8.00 5.71
CA LYS A 313 11.49 8.29 7.08
C LYS A 313 9.96 8.27 7.18
N SER A 314 9.25 8.82 6.19
CA SER A 314 7.78 8.80 6.17
C SER A 314 7.23 7.38 6.05
N ALA A 315 7.85 6.54 5.23
CA ALA A 315 7.51 5.13 5.15
C ALA A 315 7.80 4.40 6.48
N MET A 316 8.93 4.69 7.13
CA MET A 316 9.29 4.14 8.44
C MET A 316 8.30 4.57 9.52
N MET A 317 7.93 5.86 9.60
CA MET A 317 6.91 6.38 10.51
C MET A 317 5.60 5.58 10.40
N LYS A 318 5.10 5.35 9.18
CA LYS A 318 3.90 4.55 8.93
C LYS A 318 4.07 3.10 9.39
N VAL A 319 5.19 2.46 9.01
CA VAL A 319 5.42 1.02 9.19
C VAL A 319 5.74 0.66 10.63
N SER A 320 6.52 1.48 11.36
CA SER A 320 7.00 1.14 12.69
C SER A 320 6.28 1.88 13.83
N THR A 321 5.43 2.88 13.53
CA THR A 321 4.85 3.74 14.57
C THR A 321 3.35 3.97 14.40
N CYS A 322 2.95 4.64 13.29
CA CYS A 322 1.64 5.29 13.22
C CYS A 322 0.51 4.43 12.62
N MET A 323 0.79 3.22 12.10
CA MET A 323 -0.25 2.38 11.51
C MET A 323 0.02 0.87 11.66
N ASN A 324 1.09 0.35 11.08
CA ASN A 324 1.24 -1.10 10.93
C ASN A 324 1.45 -1.89 12.24
N PRO A 325 2.00 -1.36 13.34
CA PRO A 325 2.00 -2.05 14.63
C PRO A 325 0.59 -2.32 15.15
N MET A 326 -0.31 -1.34 15.00
CA MET A 326 -1.72 -1.46 15.39
C MET A 326 -2.48 -2.45 14.49
N ASP A 327 -2.19 -2.48 13.17
CA ASP A 327 -2.69 -3.54 12.28
C ASP A 327 -2.36 -4.93 12.82
N THR A 328 -1.12 -5.12 13.33
CA THR A 328 -0.72 -6.42 13.88
C THR A 328 -1.49 -6.72 15.16
N ALA A 329 -1.65 -5.75 16.05
CA ALA A 329 -2.41 -5.91 17.29
C ALA A 329 -3.87 -6.31 17.01
N LEU A 330 -4.56 -5.55 16.15
CA LEU A 330 -5.93 -5.84 15.73
C LEU A 330 -6.01 -7.19 15.01
N GLY A 331 -5.10 -7.48 14.07
CA GLY A 331 -5.09 -8.75 13.35
C GLY A 331 -4.98 -9.96 14.27
N VAL A 332 -4.06 -9.91 15.23
CA VAL A 332 -3.79 -11.02 16.15
C VAL A 332 -4.91 -11.20 17.16
N PHE A 333 -5.27 -10.14 17.90
CA PHE A 333 -6.30 -10.22 18.92
C PHE A 333 -7.69 -10.37 18.33
N GLY A 334 -7.98 -9.71 17.21
CA GLY A 334 -9.25 -9.83 16.52
C GLY A 334 -9.56 -11.26 16.06
N CYS A 335 -8.54 -11.99 15.54
CA CYS A 335 -8.70 -13.40 15.20
C CYS A 335 -9.06 -14.24 16.43
N MET A 336 -8.34 -14.07 17.55
CA MET A 336 -8.56 -14.83 18.77
C MET A 336 -9.90 -14.49 19.45
N LEU A 337 -10.37 -13.26 19.33
CA LEU A 337 -11.64 -12.80 19.92
C LEU A 337 -12.84 -12.99 18.97
N GLY A 338 -12.63 -13.56 17.76
CA GLY A 338 -13.69 -13.90 16.83
C GLY A 338 -14.23 -12.74 16.01
N TYR A 339 -13.51 -11.61 15.92
CA TYR A 339 -13.87 -10.49 15.04
C TYR A 339 -13.66 -10.84 13.57
N THR A 340 -14.50 -10.25 12.72
CA THR A 340 -14.43 -10.40 11.26
C THR A 340 -14.20 -9.07 10.53
N ARG A 341 -14.23 -7.96 11.26
CA ARG A 341 -14.00 -6.61 10.73
C ARG A 341 -13.25 -5.76 11.72
N ILE A 342 -12.23 -5.03 11.25
CA ILE A 342 -11.48 -4.06 12.06
C ILE A 342 -12.43 -2.97 12.62
N SER A 343 -13.41 -2.51 11.84
CA SER A 343 -14.37 -1.49 12.30
C SER A 343 -15.27 -1.95 13.45
N ASP A 344 -15.41 -3.25 13.69
CA ASP A 344 -16.12 -3.78 14.85
C ASP A 344 -15.20 -3.89 16.07
N GLU A 345 -13.90 -4.18 15.87
CA GLU A 345 -12.89 -4.11 16.92
C GLU A 345 -12.74 -2.71 17.51
N MET A 346 -12.95 -1.67 16.69
CA MET A 346 -12.95 -0.27 17.13
C MET A 346 -14.11 0.12 18.05
N LYS A 347 -15.01 -0.81 18.35
CA LYS A 347 -16.07 -0.67 19.37
C LYS A 347 -15.72 -1.40 20.68
N ASP A 348 -14.62 -2.13 20.71
CA ASP A 348 -14.09 -2.87 21.85
C ASP A 348 -13.12 -1.99 22.62
N THR A 349 -13.49 -1.63 23.83
CA THR A 349 -12.73 -0.67 24.66
C THR A 349 -11.31 -1.14 24.92
N GLU A 350 -11.08 -2.43 25.22
CA GLU A 350 -9.75 -2.95 25.50
C GLU A 350 -8.85 -2.95 24.26
N LEU A 351 -9.39 -3.25 23.08
CA LEU A 351 -8.64 -3.20 21.83
C LEU A 351 -8.32 -1.76 21.42
N VAL A 352 -9.26 -0.84 21.56
CA VAL A 352 -9.01 0.59 21.31
C VAL A 352 -7.95 1.13 22.25
N ASN A 353 -8.04 0.83 23.56
CA ASN A 353 -7.04 1.23 24.53
C ASN A 353 -5.67 0.61 24.24
N LEU A 354 -5.62 -0.67 23.82
CA LEU A 354 -4.37 -1.33 23.44
C LEU A 354 -3.66 -0.57 22.33
N ILE A 355 -4.35 -0.34 21.19
CA ILE A 355 -3.73 0.28 20.02
C ILE A 355 -3.39 1.76 20.26
N THR A 356 -4.20 2.49 21.02
CA THR A 356 -3.95 3.89 21.39
C THR A 356 -2.71 3.98 22.27
N ARG A 357 -2.65 3.19 23.35
CA ARG A 357 -1.50 3.21 24.27
C ARG A 357 -0.23 2.65 23.62
N LEU A 358 -0.33 1.60 22.80
CA LEU A 358 0.77 1.08 21.99
C LEU A 358 1.39 2.18 21.13
N SER A 359 0.55 2.94 20.42
CA SER A 359 1.01 3.97 19.49
C SER A 359 1.49 5.23 20.21
N GLU A 360 0.69 5.81 21.10
CA GLU A 360 1.00 7.09 21.73
C GLU A 360 2.08 7.00 22.80
N GLN A 361 2.05 5.95 23.62
CA GLN A 361 2.94 5.84 24.79
C GLN A 361 4.24 5.09 24.47
N GLU A 362 4.22 4.13 23.53
CA GLU A 362 5.39 3.28 23.27
C GLU A 362 5.99 3.48 21.87
N ALA A 363 5.22 3.65 20.82
CA ALA A 363 5.78 3.80 19.49
C ALA A 363 6.13 5.27 19.15
N MET A 364 5.25 6.22 19.48
CA MET A 364 5.43 7.65 19.17
C MET A 364 6.70 8.27 19.79
N PRO A 365 7.11 7.95 21.04
CA PRO A 365 8.37 8.47 21.59
C PRO A 365 9.62 8.10 20.79
N MET A 366 9.55 7.06 19.94
CA MET A 366 10.64 6.58 19.09
C MET A 366 10.37 6.81 17.59
N VAL A 367 9.41 7.66 17.25
CA VAL A 367 9.01 7.90 15.85
C VAL A 367 10.15 8.46 15.02
N ALA A 368 10.28 7.95 13.80
CA ALA A 368 11.11 8.55 12.78
C ALA A 368 10.35 9.74 12.15
N ASP A 369 10.39 10.91 12.81
CA ASP A 369 9.70 12.10 12.33
C ASP A 369 10.29 12.58 10.99
N PRO A 370 9.50 12.56 9.90
CA PRO A 370 9.95 13.03 8.59
C PRO A 370 9.99 14.57 8.48
N GLY A 371 9.32 15.30 9.38
CA GLY A 371 9.23 16.76 9.37
C GLY A 371 8.35 17.36 8.26
N VAL A 372 7.71 16.53 7.42
CA VAL A 372 6.84 16.95 6.30
C VAL A 372 5.41 16.40 6.42
N ILE A 373 5.23 15.39 7.24
CA ILE A 373 3.95 14.85 7.72
C ILE A 373 4.04 14.89 9.25
N ASP A 374 3.01 15.39 9.89
CA ASP A 374 2.87 15.35 11.34
C ASP A 374 2.49 13.92 11.78
N PRO A 375 3.36 13.20 12.53
CA PRO A 375 3.09 11.84 12.94
C PRO A 375 1.85 11.70 13.85
N GLU A 376 1.58 12.68 14.72
CA GLU A 376 0.41 12.67 15.61
C GLU A 376 -0.88 12.84 14.81
N ALA A 377 -0.91 13.80 13.88
CA ALA A 377 -2.06 14.01 13.01
C ALA A 377 -2.34 12.77 12.13
N PHE A 378 -1.29 12.13 11.59
CA PHE A 378 -1.41 10.88 10.83
C PHE A 378 -1.99 9.76 11.69
N LEU A 379 -1.48 9.58 12.92
CA LEU A 379 -1.97 8.58 13.87
C LEU A 379 -3.46 8.80 14.19
N HIS A 380 -3.84 10.05 14.53
CA HIS A 380 -5.22 10.37 14.86
C HIS A 380 -6.18 10.13 13.66
N GLU A 381 -5.73 10.36 12.42
CA GLU A 381 -6.50 10.05 11.23
C GLU A 381 -6.69 8.53 11.05
N VAL A 382 -5.66 7.72 11.34
CA VAL A 382 -5.75 6.25 11.29
C VAL A 382 -6.75 5.75 12.34
N LEU A 383 -6.63 6.21 13.59
CA LEU A 383 -7.49 5.78 14.69
C LEU A 383 -8.93 6.28 14.56
N GLY A 384 -9.14 7.52 14.10
CA GLY A 384 -10.46 8.17 14.05
C GLY A 384 -11.22 7.99 12.75
N GLU A 385 -10.53 7.88 11.61
CA GLU A 385 -11.17 7.85 10.29
C GLU A 385 -10.98 6.51 9.57
N ARG A 386 -9.81 5.89 9.65
CA ARG A 386 -9.52 4.68 8.88
C ARG A 386 -10.08 3.42 9.56
N TYR A 387 -9.62 3.09 10.76
CA TYR A 387 -10.03 1.86 11.43
C TYR A 387 -11.54 1.78 11.75
N PRO A 388 -12.22 2.86 12.19
CA PRO A 388 -13.67 2.81 12.44
C PRO A 388 -14.52 2.76 11.17
N ASN A 389 -13.92 2.96 9.97
CA ASN A 389 -14.69 3.09 8.72
C ASN A 389 -15.38 1.76 8.34
N PRO A 390 -16.73 1.69 8.39
CA PRO A 390 -17.48 0.45 8.15
C PRO A 390 -17.48 0.01 6.67
N PHE A 391 -17.00 0.87 5.78
CA PHE A 391 -16.89 0.57 4.35
C PHE A 391 -15.57 -0.09 4.00
N LEU A 392 -14.52 0.07 4.83
CA LEU A 392 -13.28 -0.65 4.66
C LEU A 392 -13.53 -2.11 5.02
N GLN A 393 -13.38 -2.99 4.03
CA GLN A 393 -13.62 -4.43 4.19
C GLN A 393 -12.39 -5.12 4.75
N ASP A 394 -11.76 -4.49 5.74
CA ASP A 394 -10.58 -5.02 6.39
C ASP A 394 -10.95 -5.99 7.50
N SER A 395 -10.29 -7.14 7.53
CA SER A 395 -10.53 -8.18 8.52
C SER A 395 -9.27 -8.52 9.29
N PRO A 396 -9.39 -8.93 10.56
CA PRO A 396 -8.27 -9.44 11.34
C PRO A 396 -7.51 -10.55 10.61
N GLN A 397 -8.23 -11.47 9.97
CA GLN A 397 -7.67 -12.62 9.25
C GLN A 397 -6.79 -12.18 8.07
N ARG A 398 -7.21 -11.17 7.29
CA ARG A 398 -6.40 -10.60 6.21
C ARG A 398 -5.16 -9.88 6.77
N THR A 399 -5.34 -9.14 7.82
CA THR A 399 -4.28 -8.36 8.48
C THR A 399 -3.22 -9.26 9.11
N ALA A 400 -3.62 -10.41 9.66
CA ALA A 400 -2.73 -11.41 10.24
C ALA A 400 -1.96 -12.26 9.22
N THR A 401 -2.22 -12.14 7.90
CA THR A 401 -1.44 -12.85 6.86
C THR A 401 0.04 -12.46 6.93
N ASP A 402 0.94 -13.44 6.80
CA ASP A 402 2.41 -13.26 6.82
C ASP A 402 2.93 -12.47 8.05
N THR A 403 2.32 -12.66 9.22
CA THR A 403 2.68 -11.92 10.44
C THR A 403 4.13 -12.17 10.85
N SER A 404 4.66 -13.39 10.66
CA SER A 404 6.06 -13.71 10.96
C SER A 404 7.08 -12.82 10.23
N ARG A 405 6.73 -12.32 9.04
CA ARG A 405 7.55 -11.39 8.25
C ARG A 405 7.32 -9.93 8.63
N LYS A 406 6.22 -9.65 9.31
CA LYS A 406 5.79 -8.29 9.65
C LYS A 406 6.25 -7.83 11.03
N ILE A 407 6.50 -8.74 11.97
CA ILE A 407 6.90 -8.40 13.34
C ILE A 407 8.19 -7.56 13.37
N ALA A 408 9.27 -8.01 12.71
CA ALA A 408 10.53 -7.29 12.72
C ALA A 408 10.43 -5.85 12.15
N PRO A 409 9.88 -5.60 10.96
CA PRO A 409 9.77 -4.22 10.46
C PRO A 409 8.80 -3.34 11.24
N ARG A 410 7.79 -3.92 11.92
CA ARG A 410 6.76 -3.17 12.64
C ARG A 410 7.16 -2.82 14.08
N PHE A 411 7.89 -3.69 14.75
CA PHE A 411 8.27 -3.51 16.17
C PHE A 411 9.78 -3.43 16.39
N GLY A 412 10.57 -4.13 15.57
CA GLY A 412 12.01 -4.23 15.76
C GLY A 412 12.73 -2.89 15.73
N THR A 413 12.33 -1.97 14.85
CA THR A 413 12.91 -0.61 14.77
C THR A 413 12.66 0.17 16.07
N THR A 414 11.43 0.15 16.57
CA THR A 414 11.05 0.82 17.82
C THR A 414 11.79 0.19 19.02
N LEU A 415 11.80 -1.14 19.10
CA LEU A 415 12.53 -1.85 20.17
C LEU A 415 14.04 -1.56 20.14
N TYR A 416 14.64 -1.50 18.96
CA TYR A 416 16.05 -1.15 18.79
C TYR A 416 16.33 0.30 19.21
N ALA A 417 15.41 1.22 18.92
CA ALA A 417 15.52 2.61 19.35
C ALA A 417 15.46 2.74 20.88
N TYR A 418 14.56 2.01 21.55
CA TYR A 418 14.52 1.93 23.01
C TYR A 418 15.81 1.36 23.60
N TYR A 419 16.36 0.30 23.02
CA TYR A 419 17.60 -0.32 23.48
C TYR A 419 18.79 0.63 23.42
N ASN A 420 18.86 1.47 22.38
CA ASN A 420 19.94 2.44 22.20
C ASN A 420 19.68 3.79 22.87
N SER A 421 18.51 3.99 23.48
CA SER A 421 18.20 5.25 24.15
C SER A 421 18.99 5.40 25.44
N MET A 422 19.62 6.56 25.61
CA MET A 422 20.30 6.93 26.85
C MET A 422 19.36 7.49 27.92
N LEU A 423 18.09 7.72 27.60
CA LEU A 423 17.11 8.31 28.49
C LEU A 423 16.50 7.24 29.41
N PRO A 424 16.52 7.44 30.76
CA PRO A 424 15.93 6.48 31.71
C PRO A 424 14.44 6.21 31.48
N ALA A 425 13.71 7.19 30.97
CA ALA A 425 12.30 7.04 30.62
C ALA A 425 12.10 6.07 29.45
N HIS A 426 13.07 5.99 28.53
CA HIS A 426 13.05 5.17 27.33
C HIS A 426 13.77 3.83 27.56
N ARG A 427 13.48 3.13 28.64
CA ARG A 427 13.99 1.77 28.84
C ARG A 427 13.01 0.75 28.31
N ALA A 428 13.49 -0.15 27.45
CA ALA A 428 12.68 -1.23 26.89
C ALA A 428 11.98 -2.08 27.96
N THR A 429 12.59 -2.23 29.14
CA THR A 429 12.01 -2.94 30.30
C THR A 429 10.74 -2.31 30.90
N LYS A 430 10.39 -1.08 30.47
CA LYS A 430 9.16 -0.39 30.89
C LYS A 430 8.00 -0.59 29.89
N LEU A 431 8.27 -1.18 28.75
CA LEU A 431 7.26 -1.42 27.73
C LEU A 431 6.25 -2.47 28.21
N ILE A 432 4.98 -2.23 27.90
CA ILE A 432 3.85 -3.08 28.26
C ILE A 432 3.09 -3.52 27.00
N TYR A 433 2.74 -2.59 26.13
CA TYR A 433 1.82 -2.84 25.03
C TYR A 433 2.51 -3.52 23.84
N ILE A 434 3.75 -3.16 23.51
CA ILE A 434 4.55 -3.90 22.52
C ILE A 434 4.77 -5.35 22.98
N PRO A 435 5.28 -5.62 24.20
CA PRO A 435 5.38 -6.99 24.73
C PRO A 435 4.05 -7.75 24.74
N LEU A 436 2.94 -7.07 25.05
CA LEU A 436 1.60 -7.68 25.06
C LEU A 436 1.18 -8.13 23.65
N VAL A 437 1.44 -7.32 22.62
CA VAL A 437 1.14 -7.69 21.22
C VAL A 437 2.05 -8.85 20.76
N LEU A 438 3.33 -8.84 21.14
CA LEU A 438 4.24 -9.93 20.81
C LEU A 438 3.83 -11.24 21.51
N ALA A 439 3.43 -11.19 22.78
CA ALA A 439 2.87 -12.33 23.50
C ALA A 439 1.54 -12.80 22.89
N GLY A 440 0.67 -11.87 22.49
CA GLY A 440 -0.56 -12.16 21.75
C GLY A 440 -0.28 -12.88 20.43
N TRP A 441 0.77 -12.50 19.71
CA TRP A 441 1.16 -13.20 18.48
C TRP A 441 1.58 -14.66 18.77
N LEU A 442 2.34 -14.92 19.83
CA LEU A 442 2.66 -16.31 20.24
C LEU A 442 1.39 -17.11 20.52
N ARG A 443 0.43 -16.51 21.23
CA ARG A 443 -0.85 -17.16 21.56
C ARG A 443 -1.72 -17.40 20.31
N TYR A 444 -1.75 -16.46 19.39
CA TYR A 444 -2.42 -16.61 18.08
C TYR A 444 -1.89 -17.83 17.30
N LEU A 445 -0.56 -18.04 17.32
CA LEU A 445 0.08 -19.16 16.60
C LEU A 445 -0.37 -20.56 17.08
N GLU A 446 -1.01 -20.67 18.23
CA GLU A 446 -1.60 -21.94 18.66
C GLU A 446 -2.80 -22.35 17.82
N GLY A 447 -3.48 -21.41 17.14
CA GLY A 447 -4.66 -21.66 16.32
C GLY A 447 -5.92 -21.99 17.12
N VAL A 448 -5.99 -21.47 18.36
CA VAL A 448 -7.12 -21.66 19.27
C VAL A 448 -7.63 -20.29 19.73
N ASP A 449 -8.94 -20.05 19.62
CA ASP A 449 -9.58 -18.81 20.02
C ASP A 449 -9.69 -18.65 21.56
N ASP A 450 -10.24 -17.51 21.99
CA ASP A 450 -10.39 -17.22 23.42
C ASP A 450 -11.48 -18.08 24.10
N ASN A 451 -12.33 -18.76 23.34
CA ASN A 451 -13.30 -19.73 23.85
C ASN A 451 -12.74 -21.17 23.93
N GLY A 452 -11.51 -21.38 23.47
CA GLY A 452 -10.89 -22.71 23.41
C GLY A 452 -11.22 -23.49 22.14
N SER A 453 -11.79 -22.85 21.13
CA SER A 453 -12.14 -23.48 19.84
C SER A 453 -11.00 -23.31 18.82
N GLU A 454 -10.70 -24.34 18.04
CA GLU A 454 -9.73 -24.26 16.97
C GLU A 454 -10.21 -23.32 15.85
N PHE A 455 -9.30 -22.51 15.29
CA PHE A 455 -9.53 -21.72 14.08
C PHE A 455 -8.37 -21.87 13.10
N THR A 456 -8.66 -21.59 11.83
CA THR A 456 -7.62 -21.62 10.78
C THR A 456 -6.75 -20.38 10.85
N LEU A 457 -5.45 -20.57 11.05
CA LEU A 457 -4.47 -19.48 11.00
C LEU A 457 -4.42 -18.86 9.60
N SER A 458 -4.20 -17.56 9.55
CA SER A 458 -4.00 -16.85 8.29
C SER A 458 -2.73 -17.34 7.59
N PRO A 459 -2.69 -17.34 6.24
CA PRO A 459 -1.53 -17.83 5.49
C PRO A 459 -0.24 -17.13 5.91
N ASP A 460 0.80 -17.91 6.23
CA ASP A 460 2.14 -17.43 6.57
C ASP A 460 3.17 -18.50 6.22
N SER A 461 4.10 -18.16 5.34
CA SER A 461 5.09 -19.12 4.81
C SER A 461 6.08 -19.64 5.86
N ASN A 462 6.21 -18.99 7.02
CA ASN A 462 7.13 -19.39 8.09
C ASN A 462 6.41 -20.03 9.28
N ILE A 463 5.09 -20.20 9.21
CA ILE A 463 4.27 -20.57 10.39
C ILE A 463 4.74 -21.86 11.05
N GLU A 464 5.02 -22.92 10.27
CA GLU A 464 5.49 -24.20 10.77
C GLU A 464 6.85 -24.07 11.47
N HIS A 465 7.75 -23.29 10.90
CA HIS A 465 9.07 -23.06 11.47
C HIS A 465 8.99 -22.28 12.80
N VAL A 466 8.16 -21.23 12.82
CA VAL A 466 7.97 -20.41 14.05
C VAL A 466 7.33 -21.24 15.17
N ARG A 467 6.30 -22.03 14.85
CA ARG A 467 5.66 -22.94 15.81
C ARG A 467 6.64 -23.99 16.35
N ALA A 468 7.50 -24.53 15.50
CA ALA A 468 8.54 -25.46 15.93
C ALA A 468 9.56 -24.81 16.89
N LEU A 469 9.94 -23.55 16.64
CA LEU A 469 10.81 -22.78 17.54
C LEU A 469 10.17 -22.50 18.91
N MET A 470 8.84 -22.40 18.98
CA MET A 470 8.09 -22.28 20.24
C MET A 470 7.96 -23.62 21.00
N GLY A 471 8.27 -24.74 20.36
CA GLY A 471 8.01 -26.08 20.90
C GLY A 471 6.55 -26.52 20.80
N ASN A 472 5.74 -25.91 19.91
CA ASN A 472 4.33 -26.23 19.66
C ASN A 472 3.47 -26.32 20.94
N PRO A 473 3.43 -25.27 21.80
CA PRO A 473 2.61 -25.29 22.99
C PRO A 473 1.13 -25.42 22.65
N LYS A 474 0.37 -25.94 23.60
CA LYS A 474 -1.09 -26.02 23.52
C LYS A 474 -1.71 -25.16 24.61
N LEU A 475 -2.97 -24.77 24.38
CA LEU A 475 -3.74 -24.04 25.38
C LEU A 475 -3.74 -24.76 26.74
N GLY A 476 -3.32 -24.08 27.77
CA GLY A 476 -3.19 -24.60 29.13
C GLY A 476 -1.82 -25.18 29.47
N ASP A 477 -0.89 -25.27 28.53
CA ASP A 477 0.47 -25.73 28.82
C ASP A 477 1.23 -24.65 29.63
N ASP A 478 2.01 -25.11 30.59
CA ASP A 478 2.96 -24.25 31.33
C ASP A 478 4.25 -24.15 30.51
N VAL A 479 4.45 -23.00 29.87
CA VAL A 479 5.55 -22.79 28.93
C VAL A 479 6.67 -22.01 29.58
N SER A 480 7.85 -22.62 29.65
CA SER A 480 9.04 -22.01 30.27
C SER A 480 9.74 -21.00 29.35
N GLU A 481 10.50 -20.09 29.94
CA GLU A 481 11.40 -19.18 29.22
C GLU A 481 12.38 -19.95 28.32
N ALA A 482 12.96 -21.03 28.81
CA ALA A 482 13.91 -21.86 28.04
C ALA A 482 13.27 -22.44 26.75
N GLN A 483 11.99 -22.76 26.78
CA GLN A 483 11.24 -23.25 25.61
C GLN A 483 11.03 -22.15 24.57
N LEU A 484 10.72 -20.93 24.97
CA LEU A 484 10.47 -19.80 24.05
C LEU A 484 11.75 -19.08 23.61
N TYR A 485 12.87 -19.29 24.33
CA TYR A 485 14.13 -18.60 24.06
C TYR A 485 14.59 -18.74 22.59
N PRO A 486 14.53 -19.91 21.92
CA PRO A 486 14.99 -20.05 20.54
C PRO A 486 14.25 -19.13 19.56
N LEU A 487 12.97 -18.84 19.80
CA LEU A 487 12.19 -17.90 18.99
C LEU A 487 12.44 -16.46 19.44
N LEU A 488 12.29 -16.13 20.74
CA LEU A 488 12.33 -14.76 21.24
C LEU A 488 13.73 -14.12 21.14
N ALA A 489 14.80 -14.93 21.11
CA ALA A 489 16.16 -14.46 20.83
C ALA A 489 16.45 -14.29 19.32
N ASN A 490 15.55 -14.70 18.44
CA ASN A 490 15.78 -14.74 17.01
C ASN A 490 15.57 -13.37 16.35
N ARG A 491 16.66 -12.70 16.00
CA ARG A 491 16.65 -11.37 15.35
C ARG A 491 15.99 -11.36 13.96
N TYR A 492 15.86 -12.49 13.29
CA TYR A 492 15.17 -12.55 12.01
C TYR A 492 13.68 -12.21 12.15
N TYR A 493 13.03 -12.71 13.22
CA TYR A 493 11.61 -12.49 13.46
C TYR A 493 11.30 -11.17 14.21
N PHE A 494 12.18 -10.73 15.10
CA PHE A 494 11.93 -9.56 15.96
C PHE A 494 12.80 -8.34 15.61
N GLY A 495 13.79 -8.46 14.74
CA GLY A 495 14.78 -7.41 14.48
C GLY A 495 15.84 -7.27 15.58
N VAL A 496 15.53 -7.73 16.77
CA VAL A 496 16.37 -7.69 17.99
C VAL A 496 16.29 -9.02 18.74
N ASN A 497 17.20 -9.26 19.69
CA ASN A 497 17.03 -10.32 20.69
C ASN A 497 16.24 -9.73 21.86
N LEU A 498 15.02 -10.24 22.12
CA LEU A 498 14.11 -9.68 23.12
C LEU A 498 14.65 -9.79 24.56
N PHE A 499 15.45 -10.82 24.87
CA PHE A 499 16.09 -10.95 26.18
C PHE A 499 17.23 -9.95 26.37
N GLU A 500 18.07 -9.73 25.34
CA GLU A 500 19.15 -8.75 25.40
C GLU A 500 18.62 -7.33 25.65
N ILE A 501 17.46 -6.98 25.11
CA ILE A 501 16.84 -5.66 25.32
C ILE A 501 15.95 -5.59 26.56
N GLY A 502 15.76 -6.71 27.28
CA GLY A 502 15.08 -6.77 28.57
C GLY A 502 13.54 -6.87 28.49
N VAL A 503 12.95 -7.24 27.34
CA VAL A 503 11.49 -7.45 27.21
C VAL A 503 11.11 -8.93 27.12
N GLY A 504 12.05 -9.85 26.91
CA GLY A 504 11.79 -11.28 26.72
C GLY A 504 11.01 -11.90 27.87
N GLU A 505 11.43 -11.68 29.13
CA GLU A 505 10.73 -12.20 30.30
C GLU A 505 9.29 -11.68 30.42
N THR A 506 9.06 -10.41 30.03
CA THR A 506 7.71 -9.81 30.02
C THR A 506 6.82 -10.49 28.98
N VAL A 507 7.36 -10.77 27.78
CA VAL A 507 6.63 -11.49 26.74
C VAL A 507 6.28 -12.90 27.18
N VAL A 508 7.23 -13.64 27.78
CA VAL A 508 6.99 -15.00 28.32
C VAL A 508 5.88 -14.98 29.37
N ARG A 509 5.94 -14.06 30.32
CA ARG A 509 4.94 -13.91 31.40
C ARG A 509 3.54 -13.60 30.81
N MET A 510 3.44 -12.63 29.89
CA MET A 510 2.17 -12.25 29.28
C MET A 510 1.60 -13.36 28.40
N PHE A 511 2.46 -14.10 27.68
CA PHE A 511 2.04 -15.30 26.95
C PHE A 511 1.45 -16.34 27.90
N GLY A 512 2.13 -16.65 29.02
CA GLY A 512 1.62 -17.58 30.03
C GLY A 512 0.29 -17.13 30.65
N GLU A 513 0.08 -15.81 30.84
CA GLU A 513 -1.21 -15.26 31.29
C GLU A 513 -2.33 -15.55 30.29
N MET A 514 -2.10 -15.37 28.99
CA MET A 514 -3.07 -15.62 27.92
C MET A 514 -3.26 -17.10 27.61
N ASN A 515 -2.28 -17.95 27.95
CA ASN A 515 -2.32 -19.39 27.67
C ASN A 515 -2.94 -20.23 28.78
N ARG A 516 -3.43 -19.65 29.87
CA ARG A 516 -3.98 -20.39 31.03
C ARG A 516 -5.23 -21.21 30.70
N GLY A 517 -6.00 -20.83 29.67
CA GLY A 517 -7.25 -21.51 29.28
C GLY A 517 -8.22 -20.58 28.57
N PRO A 518 -9.46 -21.03 28.36
CA PRO A 518 -10.51 -20.20 27.76
C PRO A 518 -10.70 -18.88 28.53
N HIS A 519 -11.00 -17.81 27.78
CA HIS A 519 -11.20 -16.42 28.25
C HIS A 519 -9.95 -15.71 28.78
N ALA A 520 -8.80 -16.38 28.83
CA ALA A 520 -7.56 -15.81 29.36
C ALA A 520 -6.98 -14.66 28.49
N VAL A 521 -7.28 -14.64 27.18
CA VAL A 521 -6.88 -13.53 26.31
C VAL A 521 -7.66 -12.27 26.68
N ARG A 522 -8.99 -12.36 26.84
CA ARG A 522 -9.85 -11.25 27.27
C ARG A 522 -9.47 -10.75 28.67
N GLU A 523 -9.28 -11.66 29.62
CA GLU A 523 -8.85 -11.30 30.98
C GLU A 523 -7.52 -10.56 30.98
N THR A 524 -6.57 -11.00 30.15
CA THR A 524 -5.26 -10.35 30.03
C THR A 524 -5.38 -8.96 29.40
N LEU A 525 -6.23 -8.79 28.36
CA LEU A 525 -6.52 -7.48 27.80
C LEU A 525 -7.16 -6.54 28.83
N GLN A 526 -8.14 -7.02 29.60
CA GLN A 526 -8.77 -6.24 30.69
C GLN A 526 -7.74 -5.82 31.73
N LYS A 527 -6.83 -6.71 32.11
CA LYS A 527 -5.76 -6.42 33.06
C LYS A 527 -4.84 -5.29 32.61
N TYR A 528 -4.43 -5.26 31.34
CA TYR A 528 -3.44 -4.29 30.83
C TYR A 528 -4.06 -3.09 30.11
N CYS A 529 -5.26 -3.21 29.61
CA CYS A 529 -5.91 -2.21 28.77
C CYS A 529 -7.28 -1.72 29.29
N GLY A 530 -7.77 -2.21 30.44
CA GLY A 530 -9.02 -1.76 31.05
C GLY A 530 -8.97 -0.31 31.55
N GLU A 531 -10.14 0.26 31.88
CA GLU A 531 -10.30 1.67 32.26
C GLU A 531 -9.63 2.05 33.59
N GLU A 532 -9.48 1.11 34.54
CA GLU A 532 -8.94 1.38 35.89
C GLU A 532 -7.44 1.69 35.92
N GLN A 533 -6.72 1.52 34.83
CA GLN A 533 -5.25 1.71 34.79
C GLN A 533 -4.78 3.16 34.58
N GLU A 534 -5.68 4.12 34.32
CA GLU A 534 -5.27 5.53 34.17
C GLU A 534 -4.78 6.20 35.46
N GLN A 535 -5.07 5.65 36.63
CA GLN A 535 -4.78 6.30 37.92
C GLN A 535 -3.43 5.95 38.56
N GLU A 536 -2.78 4.84 38.21
CA GLU A 536 -1.52 4.42 38.88
C GLU A 536 -0.22 5.00 38.31
N TRP A 537 -0.24 5.54 37.07
CA TRP A 537 0.99 5.98 36.37
C TRP A 537 1.35 7.46 36.53
N ILE A 538 0.46 8.29 37.11
CA ILE A 538 0.71 9.71 37.33
C ILE A 538 1.59 9.96 38.58
N PHE A 539 1.80 8.97 39.45
CA PHE A 539 2.48 9.10 40.75
C PHE A 539 3.62 8.11 41.03
N SER A 540 4.14 7.37 40.08
CA SER A 540 5.33 6.52 40.23
C SER A 540 6.41 6.93 39.19
#